data_0ee4cba1a6d0524e4705d5ed12be203d
#
_entry.id   0ee4cba1a6d0524e4705d5ed12be203d
#
_cell.length_a   1.000
_cell.length_b   1.000
_cell.length_c   1.000
_cell.angle_alpha   90.00
_cell.angle_beta   90.00
_cell.angle_gamma   90.00
#
_symmetry.space_group_name_H-M   'P 1'
#
loop_
_entity.id
_entity.type
_entity.pdbx_description
1 polymer ?
#
loop_
_entity_poly.entity_id
_entity_poly.type
_entity_poly.pdbx_seq_one_letter_code
_entity_poly.pdbx_strand_id
1 'polypeptide(L)'
;MRQIMWILSAVGSALFAGLTAILAKCGIRRTDSTVATAIRTLVVLVFAWTMVFVVGSQGEIRNIGPTTLLFLLLSGLATGASWLCYYKAPQDGPASVVVPIDKLSILVTIAFSYFVFHEKLTKKSALGLMLIVGGTLLMLV
;
A
#
# COMPACT_ATOMS: atom_id res chain seq x y z
N MET A 1 22.00 -8.84 -11.83
CA MET A 1 21.04 -7.84 -12.37
C MET A 1 19.63 -7.97 -11.78
N ARG A 2 18.99 -9.13 -11.71
CA ARG A 2 17.65 -9.30 -11.12
C ARG A 2 17.52 -8.80 -9.68
N GLN A 3 18.52 -9.03 -8.82
CA GLN A 3 18.48 -8.60 -7.41
C GLN A 3 18.55 -7.08 -7.21
N ILE A 4 19.11 -6.35 -8.15
CA ILE A 4 19.18 -4.88 -8.07
C ILE A 4 17.85 -4.26 -8.54
N MET A 5 17.20 -4.85 -9.53
CA MET A 5 15.97 -4.30 -10.10
C MET A 5 14.79 -4.29 -9.12
N TRP A 6 14.58 -5.37 -8.34
CA TRP A 6 13.49 -5.37 -7.37
C TRP A 6 13.74 -4.40 -6.19
N ILE A 7 15.01 -4.22 -5.80
CA ILE A 7 15.39 -3.23 -4.76
C ILE A 7 15.12 -1.81 -5.27
N LEU A 8 15.52 -1.50 -6.51
CA LEU A 8 15.25 -0.19 -7.12
C LEU A 8 13.74 0.08 -7.22
N SER A 9 12.96 -0.93 -7.61
CA SER A 9 11.50 -0.81 -7.66
C SER A 9 10.90 -0.59 -6.27
N ALA A 10 11.41 -1.27 -5.25
CA ALA A 10 10.96 -1.10 -3.87
C ALA A 10 11.29 0.30 -3.32
N VAL A 11 12.50 0.79 -3.57
CA VAL A 11 12.90 2.16 -3.18
C VAL A 11 12.06 3.21 -3.92
N GLY A 12 11.86 3.04 -5.23
CA GLY A 12 10.98 3.90 -6.02
C GLY A 12 9.57 3.94 -5.47
N SER A 13 9.00 2.77 -5.15
CA SER A 13 7.68 2.66 -4.50
C SER A 13 7.63 3.43 -3.18
N ALA A 14 8.65 3.31 -2.34
CA ALA A 14 8.70 4.03 -1.07
C ALA A 14 8.74 5.55 -1.24
N LEU A 15 9.50 6.06 -2.22
CA LEU A 15 9.56 7.48 -2.54
C LEU A 15 8.20 8.00 -3.02
N PHE A 16 7.55 7.32 -3.96
CA PHE A 16 6.22 7.69 -4.43
C PHE A 16 5.15 7.58 -3.34
N ALA A 17 5.25 6.60 -2.45
CA ALA A 17 4.35 6.48 -1.30
C ALA A 17 4.49 7.68 -0.34
N GLY A 18 5.72 8.12 -0.07
CA GLY A 18 5.97 9.31 0.75
C GLY A 18 5.43 10.58 0.11
N LEU A 19 5.70 10.79 -1.19
CA LEU A 19 5.16 11.92 -1.94
C LEU A 19 3.63 11.92 -1.96
N THR A 20 3.04 10.76 -2.15
CA THR A 20 1.59 10.53 -2.08
C THR A 20 1.00 10.97 -0.74
N ALA A 21 1.62 10.60 0.38
CA ALA A 21 1.14 10.98 1.71
C ALA A 21 1.13 12.49 1.92
N ILE A 22 2.17 13.20 1.45
CA ILE A 22 2.28 14.66 1.55
C ILE A 22 1.21 15.34 0.68
N LEU A 23 1.10 14.93 -0.60
CA LEU A 23 0.13 15.49 -1.53
C LEU A 23 -1.32 15.24 -1.07
N ALA A 24 -1.59 14.04 -0.56
CA ALA A 24 -2.89 13.71 0.02
C ALA A 24 -3.22 14.64 1.19
N LYS A 25 -2.30 14.85 2.13
CA LYS A 25 -2.54 15.76 3.26
C LYS A 25 -2.81 17.20 2.80
N CYS A 26 -2.13 17.68 1.77
CA CYS A 26 -2.40 19.00 1.21
C CYS A 26 -3.77 19.10 0.56
N GLY A 27 -4.21 18.05 -0.15
CA GLY A 27 -5.50 18.02 -0.85
C GLY A 27 -6.71 17.84 0.07
N ILE A 28 -6.56 17.11 1.18
CA ILE A 28 -7.68 16.75 2.07
C ILE A 28 -8.05 17.88 3.04
N ARG A 29 -7.22 18.89 3.23
CA ARG A 29 -7.42 19.95 4.24
C ARG A 29 -8.79 20.67 4.17
N ARG A 30 -9.43 20.68 3.00
CA ARG A 30 -10.71 21.39 2.77
C ARG A 30 -11.75 20.53 2.05
N THR A 31 -11.49 19.23 1.92
CA THR A 31 -12.32 18.29 1.16
C THR A 31 -12.63 17.07 2.02
N ASP A 32 -13.86 16.58 1.93
CA ASP A 32 -14.23 15.32 2.59
C ASP A 32 -13.29 14.19 2.14
N SER A 33 -12.85 13.36 3.10
CA SER A 33 -11.89 12.29 2.85
C SER A 33 -12.40 11.24 1.85
N THR A 34 -13.70 10.98 1.85
CA THR A 34 -14.34 10.03 0.95
C THR A 34 -14.31 10.54 -0.48
N VAL A 35 -14.63 11.83 -0.68
CA VAL A 35 -14.58 12.48 -2.00
C VAL A 35 -13.15 12.52 -2.52
N ALA A 36 -12.19 12.91 -1.67
CA ALA A 36 -10.77 12.93 -2.04
C ALA A 36 -10.26 11.53 -2.43
N THR A 37 -10.69 10.49 -1.71
CA THR A 37 -10.36 9.10 -2.03
C THR A 37 -10.95 8.70 -3.39
N ALA A 38 -12.21 9.04 -3.67
CA ALA A 38 -12.88 8.71 -4.92
C ALA A 38 -12.19 9.36 -6.14
N ILE A 39 -11.91 10.66 -6.07
CA ILE A 39 -11.21 11.39 -7.15
C ILE A 39 -9.84 10.77 -7.41
N ARG A 40 -9.11 10.48 -6.37
CA ARG A 40 -7.79 9.89 -6.48
C ARG A 40 -7.81 8.46 -7.05
N THR A 41 -8.79 7.66 -6.64
CA THR A 41 -8.99 6.31 -7.18
C THR A 41 -9.27 6.35 -8.68
N LEU A 42 -10.06 7.32 -9.14
CA LEU A 42 -10.30 7.52 -10.56
C LEU A 42 -9.00 7.81 -11.33
N VAL A 43 -8.15 8.69 -10.81
CA VAL A 43 -6.84 8.99 -11.43
C VAL A 43 -5.96 7.73 -11.49
N VAL A 44 -5.90 6.97 -10.40
CA VAL A 44 -5.12 5.71 -10.33
C VAL A 44 -5.68 4.69 -11.33
N LEU A 45 -7.01 4.58 -11.44
CA LEU A 45 -7.66 3.68 -12.40
C LEU A 45 -7.28 4.02 -13.84
N VAL A 46 -7.40 5.29 -14.23
CA VAL A 46 -7.02 5.75 -15.58
C VAL A 46 -5.54 5.50 -15.83
N PHE A 47 -4.68 5.82 -14.88
CA PHE A 47 -3.24 5.58 -15.00
C PHE A 47 -2.92 4.08 -15.15
N ALA A 48 -3.52 3.22 -14.34
CA ALA A 48 -3.29 1.78 -14.41
C ALA A 48 -3.73 1.19 -15.77
N TRP A 49 -4.92 1.57 -16.27
CA TRP A 49 -5.37 1.13 -17.58
C TRP A 49 -4.50 1.67 -18.73
N THR A 50 -4.06 2.93 -18.64
CA THR A 50 -3.11 3.47 -19.61
C THR A 50 -1.83 2.62 -19.66
N MET A 51 -1.32 2.20 -18.50
CA MET A 51 -0.16 1.31 -18.43
C MET A 51 -0.41 -0.06 -19.06
N VAL A 52 -1.60 -0.66 -18.88
CA VAL A 52 -1.99 -1.91 -19.54
C VAL A 52 -1.90 -1.78 -21.06
N PHE A 53 -2.36 -0.67 -21.62
CA PHE A 53 -2.30 -0.42 -23.07
C PHE A 53 -0.87 -0.12 -23.55
N VAL A 54 -0.10 0.67 -22.81
CA VAL A 54 1.28 1.01 -23.16
C VAL A 54 2.19 -0.22 -23.16
N VAL A 55 2.03 -1.09 -22.17
CA VAL A 55 2.80 -2.34 -22.06
C VAL A 55 2.28 -3.43 -23.00
N GLY A 56 1.06 -3.30 -23.54
CA GLY A 56 0.46 -4.28 -24.44
C GLY A 56 -0.09 -5.52 -23.74
N SER A 57 -0.39 -5.43 -22.43
CA SER A 57 -0.83 -6.56 -21.62
C SER A 57 -2.34 -6.85 -21.69
N GLN A 58 -3.09 -6.17 -22.57
CA GLN A 58 -4.55 -6.36 -22.68
C GLN A 58 -4.95 -7.78 -23.07
N GLY A 59 -4.08 -8.53 -23.75
CA GLY A 59 -4.33 -9.93 -24.10
C GLY A 59 -4.43 -10.87 -22.89
N GLU A 60 -3.70 -10.56 -21.83
CA GLU A 60 -3.67 -11.37 -20.61
C GLU A 60 -4.98 -11.34 -19.83
N ILE A 61 -5.84 -10.34 -20.05
CA ILE A 61 -7.14 -10.22 -19.38
C ILE A 61 -8.01 -11.45 -19.64
N ARG A 62 -7.92 -12.04 -20.84
CA ARG A 62 -8.68 -13.25 -21.23
C ARG A 62 -8.18 -14.52 -20.55
N ASN A 63 -6.96 -14.51 -20.06
CA ASN A 63 -6.29 -15.65 -19.42
C ASN A 63 -6.48 -15.67 -17.92
N ILE A 64 -7.18 -14.66 -17.33
CA ILE A 64 -7.40 -14.57 -15.89
C ILE A 64 -8.42 -15.64 -15.48
N GLY A 65 -7.97 -16.61 -14.69
CA GLY A 65 -8.85 -17.62 -14.10
C GLY A 65 -9.81 -17.04 -13.05
N PRO A 66 -10.97 -17.67 -12.82
CA PRO A 66 -11.99 -17.17 -11.87
C PRO A 66 -11.47 -17.03 -10.44
N THR A 67 -10.61 -17.92 -10.01
CA THR A 67 -9.98 -17.86 -8.68
C THR A 67 -9.08 -16.64 -8.54
N THR A 68 -8.27 -16.35 -9.55
CA THR A 68 -7.41 -15.16 -9.57
C THR A 68 -8.25 -13.89 -9.56
N LEU A 69 -9.33 -13.86 -10.36
CA LEU A 69 -10.25 -12.73 -10.39
C LEU A 69 -10.89 -12.49 -9.01
N LEU A 70 -11.33 -13.54 -8.33
CA LEU A 70 -11.88 -13.44 -6.97
C LEU A 70 -10.88 -12.81 -5.99
N PHE A 71 -9.63 -13.27 -5.97
CA PHE A 71 -8.60 -12.69 -5.09
C PHE A 71 -8.29 -11.24 -5.45
N LEU A 72 -8.27 -10.87 -6.72
CA LEU A 72 -8.07 -9.49 -7.16
C LEU A 72 -9.24 -8.59 -6.71
N LEU A 73 -10.48 -9.06 -6.80
CA LEU A 73 -11.66 -8.33 -6.32
C LEU A 73 -11.61 -8.13 -4.80
N LEU A 74 -11.32 -9.18 -4.03
CA LEU A 74 -11.19 -9.09 -2.58
C LEU A 74 -10.04 -8.14 -2.17
N SER A 75 -8.91 -8.21 -2.86
CA SER A 75 -7.78 -7.30 -2.66
C SER A 75 -8.17 -5.84 -2.97
N GLY A 76 -8.92 -5.61 -4.05
CA GLY A 76 -9.44 -4.29 -4.40
C GLY A 76 -10.36 -3.71 -3.32
N LEU A 77 -11.29 -4.53 -2.79
CA LEU A 77 -12.18 -4.13 -1.69
C LEU A 77 -11.37 -3.79 -0.41
N ALA A 78 -10.41 -4.63 -0.05
CA ALA A 78 -9.53 -4.39 1.09
C ALA A 78 -8.72 -3.09 0.92
N THR A 79 -8.22 -2.83 -0.29
CA THR A 79 -7.49 -1.59 -0.62
C THR A 79 -8.40 -0.37 -0.48
N GLY A 80 -9.63 -0.43 -1.00
CA GLY A 80 -10.61 0.65 -0.88
C GLY A 80 -10.94 0.96 0.58
N ALA A 81 -11.20 -0.06 1.40
CA ALA A 81 -11.45 0.09 2.83
C ALA A 81 -10.23 0.70 3.56
N SER A 82 -9.04 0.21 3.26
CA SER A 82 -7.78 0.74 3.81
C SER A 82 -7.61 2.23 3.47
N TRP A 83 -7.86 2.62 2.23
CA TRP A 83 -7.72 4.02 1.82
C TRP A 83 -8.73 4.95 2.48
N LEU A 84 -9.98 4.52 2.66
CA LEU A 84 -10.97 5.30 3.39
C LEU A 84 -10.52 5.58 4.83
N CYS A 85 -10.01 4.57 5.52
CA CYS A 85 -9.43 4.74 6.85
C CYS A 85 -8.18 5.62 6.84
N TYR A 86 -7.27 5.35 5.89
CA TYR A 86 -5.99 6.06 5.78
C TYR A 86 -6.19 7.56 5.51
N TYR A 87 -7.16 7.96 4.69
CA TYR A 87 -7.37 9.39 4.37
C TYR A 87 -8.16 10.13 5.42
N LYS A 88 -8.96 9.43 6.21
CA LYS A 88 -9.63 10.01 7.37
C LYS A 88 -8.63 10.32 8.50
N ALA A 89 -7.69 9.43 8.76
CA ALA A 89 -6.74 9.58 9.84
C ALA A 89 -5.88 10.87 9.80
N PRO A 90 -5.31 11.32 8.66
CA PRO A 90 -4.56 12.58 8.59
C PRO A 90 -5.43 13.84 8.64
N GLN A 91 -6.74 13.74 8.51
CA GLN A 91 -7.64 14.87 8.77
C GLN A 91 -7.65 15.21 10.25
N ASP A 92 -7.69 14.19 11.10
CA ASP A 92 -7.82 14.31 12.55
C ASP A 92 -6.44 14.30 13.27
N GLY A 93 -5.39 13.78 12.62
CA GLY A 93 -4.07 13.59 13.21
C GLY A 93 -2.89 14.10 12.38
N PRO A 94 -1.69 14.16 12.97
CA PRO A 94 -0.47 14.52 12.25
C PRO A 94 -0.04 13.40 11.30
N ALA A 95 0.25 13.75 10.03
CA ALA A 95 0.69 12.76 9.03
C ALA A 95 1.99 12.06 9.43
N SER A 96 2.85 12.72 10.19
CA SER A 96 4.10 12.15 10.70
C SER A 96 3.90 10.96 11.63
N VAL A 97 2.74 10.86 12.26
CA VAL A 97 2.35 9.73 13.13
C VAL A 97 1.50 8.72 12.37
N VAL A 98 0.55 9.18 11.56
CA VAL A 98 -0.36 8.30 10.80
C VAL A 98 0.39 7.42 9.82
N VAL A 99 1.38 7.98 9.10
CA VAL A 99 2.14 7.22 8.10
C VAL A 99 2.94 6.06 8.71
N PRO A 100 3.69 6.23 9.82
CA PRO A 100 4.31 5.10 10.50
C PRO A 100 3.32 4.04 11.01
N ILE A 101 2.16 4.45 11.54
CA ILE A 101 1.13 3.51 12.00
C ILE A 101 0.63 2.64 10.84
N ASP A 102 0.38 3.23 9.67
CA ASP A 102 -0.01 2.48 8.47
C ASP A 102 1.01 1.39 8.12
N LYS A 103 2.30 1.63 8.38
CA LYS A 103 3.36 0.63 8.15
C LYS A 103 3.31 -0.57 9.10
N LEU A 104 2.52 -0.52 10.17
CA LEU A 104 2.25 -1.70 11.00
C LEU A 104 1.48 -2.79 10.24
N SER A 105 0.90 -2.48 9.07
CA SER A 105 0.36 -3.46 8.14
C SER A 105 1.38 -4.56 7.76
N ILE A 106 2.67 -4.28 7.88
CA ILE A 106 3.74 -5.27 7.72
C ILE A 106 3.59 -6.46 8.68
N LEU A 107 3.06 -6.22 9.90
CA LEU A 107 2.79 -7.30 10.86
C LEU A 107 1.74 -8.28 10.34
N VAL A 108 0.67 -7.74 9.75
CA VAL A 108 -0.40 -8.55 9.16
C VAL A 108 0.14 -9.35 7.99
N THR A 109 0.93 -8.72 7.11
CA THR A 109 1.55 -9.38 5.96
C THR A 109 2.47 -10.52 6.40
N ILE A 110 3.34 -10.27 7.38
CA ILE A 110 4.30 -11.28 7.86
C ILE A 110 3.57 -12.43 8.59
N ALA A 111 2.57 -12.12 9.42
CA ALA A 111 1.76 -13.13 10.07
C ALA A 111 1.09 -14.03 9.03
N PHE A 112 0.49 -13.43 8.00
CA PHE A 112 -0.15 -14.16 6.92
C PHE A 112 0.84 -15.00 6.12
N SER A 113 2.01 -14.46 5.78
CA SER A 113 3.09 -15.19 5.08
C SER A 113 3.55 -16.40 5.89
N TYR A 114 3.67 -16.24 7.20
CA TYR A 114 4.06 -17.35 8.08
C TYR A 114 2.99 -18.46 8.13
N PHE A 115 1.70 -18.08 8.32
CA PHE A 115 0.64 -19.08 8.49
C PHE A 115 0.17 -19.71 7.19
N VAL A 116 0.13 -18.96 6.07
CA VAL A 116 -0.45 -19.43 4.81
C VAL A 116 0.63 -19.94 3.87
N PHE A 117 1.73 -19.21 3.72
CA PHE A 117 2.82 -19.59 2.81
C PHE A 117 3.95 -20.35 3.50
N HIS A 118 3.87 -20.54 4.83
CA HIS A 118 4.88 -21.23 5.64
C HIS A 118 6.29 -20.64 5.46
N GLU A 119 6.38 -19.34 5.16
CA GLU A 119 7.65 -18.64 5.02
C GLU A 119 8.28 -18.41 6.40
N LYS A 120 9.55 -18.84 6.53
CA LYS A 120 10.28 -18.68 7.80
C LYS A 120 10.92 -17.29 7.86
N LEU A 121 10.60 -16.55 8.90
CA LEU A 121 11.30 -15.30 9.21
C LEU A 121 12.76 -15.60 9.58
N THR A 122 13.69 -14.92 8.93
CA THR A 122 15.09 -14.96 9.38
C THR A 122 15.25 -14.15 10.68
N LYS A 123 16.22 -14.49 11.51
CA LYS A 123 16.53 -13.74 12.74
C LYS A 123 16.78 -12.25 12.46
N LYS A 124 17.42 -11.94 11.34
CA LYS A 124 17.65 -10.54 10.90
C LYS A 124 16.35 -9.83 10.54
N SER A 125 15.44 -10.50 9.84
CA SER A 125 14.12 -9.93 9.49
C SER A 125 13.25 -9.72 10.73
N ALA A 126 13.29 -10.65 11.70
CA ALA A 126 12.58 -10.50 12.96
C ALA A 126 13.09 -9.29 13.76
N LEU A 127 14.41 -9.10 13.82
CA LEU A 127 15.00 -7.93 14.48
C LEU A 127 14.59 -6.63 13.78
N GLY A 128 14.67 -6.58 12.45
CA GLY A 128 14.22 -5.42 11.66
C GLY A 128 12.75 -5.08 11.91
N LEU A 129 11.88 -6.11 11.98
CA LEU A 129 10.47 -5.93 12.30
C LEU A 129 10.25 -5.35 13.71
N MET A 130 10.96 -5.86 14.72
CA MET A 130 10.90 -5.33 16.07
C MET A 130 11.31 -3.85 16.14
N LEU A 131 12.34 -3.46 15.38
CA LEU A 131 12.77 -2.05 15.30
C LEU A 131 11.72 -1.16 14.64
N ILE A 132 11.06 -1.62 13.57
CA ILE A 132 9.99 -0.87 12.90
C ILE A 132 8.81 -0.67 13.87
N VAL A 133 8.37 -1.75 14.51
CA VAL A 133 7.24 -1.71 15.45
C VAL A 133 7.58 -0.83 16.66
N GLY A 134 8.74 -1.05 17.28
CA GLY A 134 9.19 -0.27 18.43
C GLY A 134 9.33 1.22 18.10
N GLY A 135 9.93 1.55 16.95
CA GLY A 135 10.05 2.94 16.49
C GLY A 135 8.68 3.58 16.20
N THR A 136 7.74 2.84 15.62
CA THR A 136 6.39 3.35 15.38
C THR A 136 5.63 3.61 16.67
N LEU A 137 5.74 2.69 17.66
CA LEU A 137 5.10 2.86 18.96
C LEU A 137 5.71 4.04 19.73
N LEU A 138 7.01 4.26 19.62
CA LEU A 138 7.68 5.39 20.23
C LEU A 138 7.21 6.74 19.66
N MET A 139 6.76 6.79 18.42
CA MET A 139 6.20 8.00 17.80
C MET A 139 4.77 8.31 18.27
N LEU A 140 4.12 7.39 18.97
CA LEU A 140 2.77 7.57 19.54
C LEU A 140 2.78 8.20 20.93
N VAL A 141 3.93 8.15 21.62
CA VAL A 141 4.14 8.66 22.99
C VAL A 141 4.80 10.01 22.92
#